data_e61a9846e7b5d94a74cac385c46cc5c3
#
_entry.id   e61a9846e7b5d94a74cac385c46cc5c3
#
_cell.length_a   1.000
_cell.length_b   1.000
_cell.length_c   1.000
_cell.angle_alpha   90.00
_cell.angle_beta   90.00
_cell.angle_gamma   90.00
#
_symmetry.space_group_name_H-M   'P 1'
#
loop_
_entity.id
_entity.type
_entity.pdbx_description
1 polymer ?
#
loop_
_entity_poly.entity_id
_entity_poly.type
_entity_poly.pdbx_seq_one_letter_code
_entity_poly.pdbx_strand_id
1 'polypeptide(L)'
;MELRTAASPKDVRYYDTQRLREEFLIQGLFCADEIKLVYSHIDRIITGAATPVEKELELTAGDELRAEYFLQRREMGIINIGGAGTVTVDGKKYHVAHKDGMYIGRGSKDISFASDDAAEPAKFYLNSTPAHTAYPTVLIKREGEPEEGVVVIKEENKVACGCLEEANDRVINKYILPGQVESCQLVMGMTALKPGSVWNTMPCHTHDRRMEVYLYFDMPEDAFVMHYMGEPAETRHIVMRNEEAVISPSWSIHSGCGSRAYTFIWGMCGENQEFTDMDGVDNRDLR
;
A
#
# COMPACT_ATOMS: atom_id res chain seq x y z
N MET A 1 16.93 -1.78 7.33
CA MET A 1 15.48 -2.11 7.17
C MET A 1 14.92 -2.50 8.53
N GLU A 2 13.70 -2.08 8.89
CA GLU A 2 13.04 -2.53 10.13
C GLU A 2 12.40 -3.91 9.91
N LEU A 3 12.51 -4.81 10.91
CA LEU A 3 11.89 -6.13 10.85
C LEU A 3 10.68 -6.20 11.78
N ARG A 4 9.56 -6.70 11.28
CA ARG A 4 8.34 -6.98 12.03
C ARG A 4 8.03 -8.47 11.98
N THR A 5 8.01 -9.14 13.12
CA THR A 5 7.62 -10.55 13.23
C THR A 5 6.11 -10.71 13.19
N ALA A 6 5.63 -11.90 12.81
CA ALA A 6 4.20 -12.18 12.84
C ALA A 6 3.70 -12.34 14.27
N ALA A 7 2.59 -11.68 14.61
CA ALA A 7 1.92 -11.80 15.88
C ALA A 7 0.71 -12.75 15.78
N SER A 8 0.51 -13.59 16.82
CA SER A 8 -0.63 -14.50 16.91
C SER A 8 -1.90 -13.75 17.34
N PRO A 9 -3.08 -14.02 16.75
CA PRO A 9 -4.34 -13.42 17.20
C PRO A 9 -4.62 -13.71 18.67
N LYS A 10 -4.20 -14.88 19.18
CA LYS A 10 -4.36 -15.25 20.59
C LYS A 10 -3.58 -14.35 21.56
N ASP A 11 -2.46 -13.78 21.11
CA ASP A 11 -1.64 -12.87 21.90
C ASP A 11 -2.11 -11.42 21.71
N VAL A 12 -2.46 -11.03 20.48
CA VAL A 12 -2.89 -9.69 20.11
C VAL A 12 -4.12 -9.22 20.89
N ARG A 13 -5.02 -10.12 21.24
CA ARG A 13 -6.17 -9.80 22.09
C ARG A 13 -5.83 -9.18 23.45
N TYR A 14 -4.59 -9.38 23.94
CA TYR A 14 -4.10 -8.84 25.21
C TYR A 14 -3.17 -7.63 25.05
N TYR A 15 -2.92 -7.19 23.82
CA TYR A 15 -2.07 -6.04 23.57
C TYR A 15 -2.79 -4.75 23.99
N ASP A 16 -2.05 -3.90 24.70
CA ASP A 16 -2.47 -2.53 24.92
C ASP A 16 -2.26 -1.66 23.66
N THR A 17 -2.67 -0.41 23.74
CA THR A 17 -2.54 0.54 22.62
C THR A 17 -1.10 0.69 22.16
N GLN A 18 -0.14 0.75 23.09
CA GLN A 18 1.26 0.91 22.74
C GLN A 18 1.75 -0.31 21.95
N ARG A 19 1.48 -1.51 22.45
CA ARG A 19 1.91 -2.75 21.80
C ARG A 19 1.29 -2.95 20.44
N LEU A 20 -0.01 -2.63 20.26
CA LEU A 20 -0.67 -2.67 18.95
C LEU A 20 0.02 -1.74 17.94
N ARG A 21 0.38 -0.53 18.36
CA ARG A 21 1.09 0.42 17.51
C ARG A 21 2.50 -0.06 17.16
N GLU A 22 3.24 -0.63 18.10
CA GLU A 22 4.59 -1.19 17.88
C GLU A 22 4.56 -2.34 16.87
N GLU A 23 3.54 -3.19 16.90
CA GLU A 23 3.45 -4.35 16.02
C GLU A 23 2.91 -4.01 14.62
N PHE A 24 1.90 -3.16 14.52
CA PHE A 24 1.14 -3.01 13.27
C PHE A 24 1.25 -1.63 12.63
N LEU A 25 1.46 -0.56 13.40
CA LEU A 25 1.56 0.78 12.85
C LEU A 25 2.95 1.07 12.30
N ILE A 26 3.02 1.64 11.11
CA ILE A 26 4.25 2.10 10.48
C ILE A 26 4.19 3.63 10.38
N GLN A 27 5.10 4.31 11.06
CA GLN A 27 5.20 5.78 11.10
C GLN A 27 6.51 6.25 10.49
N GLY A 28 6.56 7.50 10.07
CA GLY A 28 7.79 8.13 9.60
C GLY A 28 8.34 7.52 8.31
N LEU A 29 7.47 7.08 7.41
CA LEU A 29 7.88 6.52 6.11
C LEU A 29 8.49 7.60 5.20
N PHE A 30 7.91 8.79 5.18
CA PHE A 30 8.27 9.85 4.23
C PHE A 30 9.27 10.83 4.85
N CYS A 31 10.49 10.35 5.08
CA CYS A 31 11.62 11.17 5.56
C CYS A 31 12.40 11.73 4.37
N ALA A 32 12.66 13.04 4.39
CA ALA A 32 13.43 13.70 3.34
C ALA A 32 14.80 13.03 3.12
N ASP A 33 15.13 12.78 1.85
CA ASP A 33 16.37 12.16 1.40
C ASP A 33 16.69 10.78 1.98
N GLU A 34 15.63 10.01 2.31
CA GLU A 34 15.77 8.65 2.81
C GLU A 34 14.83 7.66 2.10
N ILE A 35 15.24 6.39 2.09
CA ILE A 35 14.37 5.25 1.80
C ILE A 35 14.11 4.53 3.12
N LYS A 36 12.86 4.51 3.55
CA LYS A 36 12.41 3.77 4.75
C LYS A 36 11.72 2.48 4.33
N LEU A 37 12.12 1.36 4.93
CA LEU A 37 11.59 0.05 4.60
C LEU A 37 11.26 -0.73 5.87
N VAL A 38 10.09 -1.34 5.89
CA VAL A 38 9.62 -2.25 6.95
C VAL A 38 9.34 -3.61 6.31
N TYR A 39 10.06 -4.62 6.74
CA TYR A 39 9.92 -6.00 6.31
C TYR A 39 9.06 -6.78 7.28
N SER A 40 7.83 -7.07 6.90
CA SER A 40 6.92 -7.93 7.68
C SER A 40 7.18 -9.41 7.36
N HIS A 41 7.21 -10.23 8.41
CA HIS A 41 7.23 -11.69 8.25
C HIS A 41 5.86 -12.27 7.90
N ILE A 42 4.79 -11.48 7.94
CA ILE A 42 3.48 -11.86 7.40
C ILE A 42 3.58 -11.75 5.87
N ASP A 43 3.40 -12.86 5.18
CA ASP A 43 3.50 -13.01 3.72
C ASP A 43 4.74 -12.37 3.07
N ARG A 44 5.76 -12.04 3.90
CA ARG A 44 7.05 -11.47 3.46
C ARG A 44 6.94 -10.16 2.68
N ILE A 45 5.90 -9.38 2.91
CA ILE A 45 5.77 -8.05 2.30
C ILE A 45 6.80 -7.08 2.88
N ILE A 46 7.34 -6.21 2.03
CA ILE A 46 8.08 -5.03 2.44
C ILE A 46 7.22 -3.82 2.09
N THR A 47 6.95 -3.00 3.08
CA THR A 47 6.27 -1.71 2.93
C THR A 47 7.27 -0.61 3.17
N GLY A 48 7.26 0.43 2.33
CA GLY A 48 8.19 1.52 2.52
C GLY A 48 7.87 2.75 1.68
N ALA A 49 8.78 3.71 1.75
CA ALA A 49 8.74 4.90 0.91
C ALA A 49 10.15 5.41 0.58
N ALA A 50 10.26 6.07 -0.57
CA ALA A 50 11.40 6.88 -0.96
C ALA A 50 10.95 8.34 -1.12
N THR A 51 11.64 9.27 -0.46
CA THR A 51 11.32 10.70 -0.49
C THR A 51 12.58 11.49 -0.88
N PRO A 52 12.97 11.46 -2.17
CA PRO A 52 14.09 12.25 -2.65
C PRO A 52 13.73 13.75 -2.63
N VAL A 53 14.55 14.59 -2.00
CA VAL A 53 14.36 16.04 -1.95
C VAL A 53 15.53 16.73 -2.64
N GLU A 54 16.73 16.63 -2.06
CA GLU A 54 17.95 17.28 -2.56
C GLU A 54 18.84 16.33 -3.39
N LYS A 55 18.60 15.03 -3.29
CA LYS A 55 19.45 14.01 -3.96
C LYS A 55 18.61 12.84 -4.48
N GLU A 56 19.14 12.21 -5.53
CA GLU A 56 18.67 10.92 -6.00
C GLU A 56 18.96 9.83 -4.96
N LEU A 57 17.99 8.92 -4.75
CA LEU A 57 18.05 7.83 -3.79
C LEU A 57 18.15 6.48 -4.50
N GLU A 58 19.14 5.68 -4.15
CA GLU A 58 19.33 4.33 -4.71
C GLU A 58 18.73 3.27 -3.79
N LEU A 59 17.96 2.32 -4.35
CA LEU A 59 17.37 1.22 -3.62
C LEU A 59 18.34 0.05 -3.51
N THR A 60 18.73 -0.29 -2.29
CA THR A 60 19.62 -1.41 -1.99
C THR A 60 18.92 -2.55 -1.27
N ALA A 61 19.43 -3.77 -1.39
CA ALA A 61 18.85 -4.95 -0.75
C ALA A 61 18.88 -4.91 0.79
N GLY A 62 19.91 -4.31 1.34
CA GLY A 62 20.23 -4.44 2.77
C GLY A 62 20.66 -5.87 3.15
N ASP A 63 21.15 -6.03 4.37
CA ASP A 63 21.64 -7.32 4.87
C ASP A 63 20.52 -8.34 5.10
N GLU A 64 19.32 -7.85 5.42
CA GLU A 64 18.15 -8.66 5.77
C GLU A 64 17.67 -9.54 4.63
N LEU A 65 17.83 -9.10 3.38
CA LEU A 65 17.40 -9.86 2.22
C LEU A 65 18.42 -10.89 1.75
N ARG A 66 19.69 -10.79 2.16
CA ARG A 66 20.75 -11.67 1.66
C ARG A 66 20.73 -11.80 0.14
N ALA A 67 20.60 -10.68 -0.55
CA ALA A 67 20.49 -10.57 -2.00
C ALA A 67 21.51 -9.56 -2.53
N GLU A 68 21.94 -9.73 -3.77
CA GLU A 68 22.88 -8.81 -4.44
C GLU A 68 22.22 -7.47 -4.77
N TYR A 69 20.91 -7.50 -5.07
CA TYR A 69 20.09 -6.34 -5.35
C TYR A 69 18.63 -6.58 -4.87
N PHE A 70 17.86 -5.51 -4.67
CA PHE A 70 16.57 -5.56 -3.96
C PHE A 70 15.55 -6.51 -4.61
N LEU A 71 15.39 -6.47 -5.94
CA LEU A 71 14.40 -7.29 -6.67
C LEU A 71 14.97 -8.60 -7.22
N GLN A 72 16.08 -9.12 -6.68
CA GLN A 72 16.62 -10.42 -7.10
C GLN A 72 15.61 -11.56 -6.97
N ARG A 73 14.75 -11.53 -5.97
CA ARG A 73 13.72 -12.53 -5.67
C ARG A 73 12.34 -11.92 -5.40
N ARG A 74 12.15 -10.65 -5.73
CA ARG A 74 10.97 -9.87 -5.38
C ARG A 74 10.47 -9.07 -6.56
N GLU A 75 9.22 -8.65 -6.49
CA GLU A 75 8.58 -7.65 -7.33
C GLU A 75 8.19 -6.43 -6.48
N MET A 76 7.86 -5.33 -7.11
CA MET A 76 7.51 -4.11 -6.40
C MET A 76 6.44 -3.31 -7.13
N GLY A 77 5.44 -2.83 -6.39
CA GLY A 77 4.50 -1.80 -6.80
C GLY A 77 4.83 -0.48 -6.14
N ILE A 78 4.65 0.61 -6.86
CA ILE A 78 4.84 1.98 -6.39
C ILE A 78 3.59 2.79 -6.70
N ILE A 79 3.20 3.70 -5.79
CA ILE A 79 2.27 4.81 -6.05
C ILE A 79 2.91 6.08 -5.50
N ASN A 80 3.02 7.11 -6.34
CA ASN A 80 3.56 8.41 -5.95
C ASN A 80 2.46 9.26 -5.31
N ILE A 81 2.60 9.65 -4.05
CA ILE A 81 1.62 10.49 -3.33
C ILE A 81 2.10 11.93 -3.13
N GLY A 82 3.29 12.28 -3.62
CA GLY A 82 3.88 13.62 -3.56
C GLY A 82 3.82 14.37 -4.89
N GLY A 83 4.71 15.32 -5.07
CA GLY A 83 4.97 15.99 -6.35
C GLY A 83 5.47 15.02 -7.42
N ALA A 84 5.62 15.49 -8.66
CA ALA A 84 6.14 14.66 -9.74
C ALA A 84 7.61 14.26 -9.52
N GLY A 85 7.99 13.09 -10.03
CA GLY A 85 9.37 12.65 -9.96
C GLY A 85 9.66 11.52 -10.94
N THR A 86 10.89 11.07 -10.91
CA THR A 86 11.43 10.06 -11.84
C THR A 86 11.88 8.83 -11.07
N VAL A 87 11.43 7.66 -11.51
CA VAL A 87 11.98 6.37 -11.11
C VAL A 87 12.82 5.83 -12.25
N THR A 88 14.09 5.57 -11.99
CA THR A 88 15.01 4.96 -12.99
C THR A 88 15.12 3.47 -12.67
N VAL A 89 14.92 2.62 -13.67
CA VAL A 89 15.05 1.17 -13.55
C VAL A 89 15.99 0.66 -14.64
N ASP A 90 17.13 0.11 -14.26
CA ASP A 90 18.15 -0.41 -15.16
C ASP A 90 18.52 0.60 -16.29
N GLY A 91 18.64 1.89 -15.92
CA GLY A 91 18.95 3.00 -16.81
C GLY A 91 17.77 3.58 -17.59
N LYS A 92 16.59 2.94 -17.58
CA LYS A 92 15.38 3.49 -18.20
C LYS A 92 14.62 4.38 -17.20
N LYS A 93 14.33 5.63 -17.60
CA LYS A 93 13.62 6.61 -16.78
C LYS A 93 12.12 6.55 -17.01
N TYR A 94 11.36 6.58 -15.91
CA TYR A 94 9.91 6.64 -15.89
C TYR A 94 9.49 7.89 -15.09
N HIS A 95 8.82 8.82 -15.74
CA HIS A 95 8.26 9.99 -15.06
C HIS A 95 6.94 9.60 -14.40
N VAL A 96 6.87 9.73 -13.08
CA VAL A 96 5.74 9.29 -12.25
C VAL A 96 5.08 10.51 -11.62
N ALA A 97 3.96 10.93 -12.19
CA ALA A 97 3.19 12.07 -11.69
C ALA A 97 2.46 11.74 -10.37
N HIS A 98 1.86 12.76 -9.77
CA HIS A 98 1.04 12.59 -8.56
C HIS A 98 -0.09 11.57 -8.77
N LYS A 99 -0.13 10.56 -7.92
CA LYS A 99 -1.07 9.42 -7.99
C LYS A 99 -0.91 8.51 -9.22
N ASP A 100 0.16 8.65 -10.00
CA ASP A 100 0.55 7.59 -10.90
C ASP A 100 1.29 6.48 -10.14
N GLY A 101 1.33 5.30 -10.71
CA GLY A 101 2.00 4.15 -10.11
C GLY A 101 2.99 3.49 -11.06
N MET A 102 3.70 2.50 -10.54
CA MET A 102 4.56 1.61 -11.32
C MET A 102 4.47 0.19 -10.80
N TYR A 103 4.69 -0.75 -11.69
CA TYR A 103 5.08 -2.11 -11.34
C TYR A 103 6.52 -2.35 -11.84
N ILE A 104 7.37 -2.88 -10.98
CA ILE A 104 8.75 -3.23 -11.29
C ILE A 104 8.93 -4.73 -11.06
N GLY A 105 9.25 -5.45 -12.13
CA GLY A 105 9.35 -6.90 -12.12
C GLY A 105 10.62 -7.42 -11.45
N ARG A 106 10.55 -8.67 -11.01
CA ARG A 106 11.70 -9.43 -10.51
C ARG A 106 12.86 -9.40 -11.52
N GLY A 107 14.08 -9.20 -11.02
CA GLY A 107 15.31 -9.20 -11.82
C GLY A 107 15.82 -7.81 -12.16
N SER A 108 15.01 -6.75 -12.00
CA SER A 108 15.48 -5.37 -12.11
C SER A 108 16.52 -5.08 -11.01
N LYS A 109 17.66 -4.52 -11.38
CA LYS A 109 18.84 -4.40 -10.51
C LYS A 109 19.01 -2.99 -9.95
N ASP A 110 19.15 -2.04 -10.84
CA ASP A 110 19.49 -0.67 -10.50
C ASP A 110 18.22 0.17 -10.47
N ILE A 111 17.79 0.56 -9.27
CA ILE A 111 16.57 1.32 -9.07
C ILE A 111 16.91 2.58 -8.28
N SER A 112 16.54 3.74 -8.83
CA SER A 112 16.72 5.02 -8.15
C SER A 112 15.49 5.91 -8.27
N PHE A 113 15.39 6.87 -7.35
CA PHE A 113 14.27 7.79 -7.20
C PHE A 113 14.77 9.22 -7.16
N ALA A 114 14.14 10.11 -7.92
CA ALA A 114 14.43 11.54 -7.92
C ALA A 114 13.13 12.35 -7.97
N SER A 115 13.10 13.51 -7.32
CA SER A 115 12.03 14.48 -7.48
C SER A 115 12.33 15.43 -8.64
N ASP A 116 11.30 15.91 -9.30
CA ASP A 116 11.43 16.93 -10.33
C ASP A 116 11.62 18.32 -9.70
N ASP A 117 11.04 18.55 -8.52
CA ASP A 117 11.13 19.80 -7.76
C ASP A 117 11.35 19.49 -6.27
N ALA A 118 12.40 20.06 -5.69
CA ALA A 118 12.71 19.93 -4.26
C ALA A 118 11.70 20.66 -3.36
N ALA A 119 10.99 21.67 -3.88
CA ALA A 119 9.95 22.39 -3.13
C ALA A 119 8.65 21.61 -3.04
N GLU A 120 8.38 20.72 -4.03
CA GLU A 120 7.25 19.80 -4.03
C GLU A 120 7.77 18.37 -4.28
N PRO A 121 8.46 17.74 -3.31
CA PRO A 121 9.14 16.49 -3.54
C PRO A 121 8.16 15.34 -3.82
N ALA A 122 8.61 14.43 -4.66
CA ALA A 122 7.92 13.16 -4.86
C ALA A 122 7.97 12.32 -3.57
N LYS A 123 6.91 11.56 -3.33
CA LYS A 123 6.76 10.62 -2.22
C LYS A 123 6.34 9.27 -2.77
N PHE A 124 7.31 8.44 -3.07
CA PHE A 124 7.08 7.12 -3.66
C PHE A 124 6.77 6.10 -2.56
N TYR A 125 5.49 5.81 -2.33
CA TYR A 125 5.08 4.70 -1.49
C TYR A 125 5.28 3.39 -2.24
N LEU A 126 5.83 2.36 -1.59
CA LEU A 126 6.11 1.07 -2.22
C LEU A 126 5.64 -0.12 -1.37
N ASN A 127 5.16 -1.16 -2.08
CA ASN A 127 5.00 -2.50 -1.54
C ASN A 127 5.79 -3.48 -2.40
N SER A 128 6.57 -4.36 -1.76
CA SER A 128 7.33 -5.40 -2.45
C SER A 128 7.04 -6.76 -1.85
N THR A 129 6.89 -7.76 -2.71
CA THR A 129 6.54 -9.14 -2.34
C THR A 129 7.49 -10.14 -3.00
N PRO A 130 7.65 -11.38 -2.49
CA PRO A 130 8.38 -12.43 -3.18
C PRO A 130 7.81 -12.68 -4.57
N ALA A 131 8.67 -12.98 -5.53
CA ALA A 131 8.26 -13.25 -6.91
C ALA A 131 8.92 -14.52 -7.44
N HIS A 132 8.14 -15.38 -8.08
CA HIS A 132 8.62 -16.64 -8.67
C HIS A 132 9.02 -16.49 -10.14
N THR A 133 8.52 -15.47 -10.83
CA THR A 133 8.84 -15.16 -12.23
C THR A 133 9.06 -13.65 -12.43
N ALA A 134 9.53 -13.25 -13.60
CA ALA A 134 9.70 -11.87 -13.99
C ALA A 134 8.56 -11.44 -14.93
N TYR A 135 7.90 -10.33 -14.57
CA TYR A 135 6.96 -9.62 -15.45
C TYR A 135 7.57 -8.28 -15.89
N PRO A 136 7.15 -7.71 -17.02
CA PRO A 136 7.68 -6.44 -17.51
C PRO A 136 7.44 -5.29 -16.53
N THR A 137 8.42 -4.41 -16.40
CA THR A 137 8.26 -3.14 -15.69
C THR A 137 7.39 -2.20 -16.50
N VAL A 138 6.36 -1.62 -15.88
CA VAL A 138 5.42 -0.70 -16.51
C VAL A 138 5.11 0.50 -15.63
N LEU A 139 4.94 1.67 -16.25
CA LEU A 139 4.32 2.85 -15.65
C LEU A 139 2.80 2.68 -15.69
N ILE A 140 2.10 3.03 -14.61
CA ILE A 140 0.64 2.90 -14.48
C ILE A 140 0.07 4.30 -14.31
N LYS A 141 -0.57 4.82 -15.35
CA LYS A 141 -1.23 6.13 -15.33
C LYS A 141 -2.70 6.01 -14.99
N ARG A 142 -3.21 6.96 -14.25
CA ARG A 142 -4.65 7.04 -13.98
C ARG A 142 -5.44 7.47 -15.19
N GLU A 143 -4.86 8.30 -16.01
CA GLU A 143 -5.49 8.93 -17.20
C GLU A 143 -4.45 9.04 -18.33
N GLY A 144 -4.93 9.21 -19.56
CA GLY A 144 -4.10 9.36 -20.75
C GLY A 144 -4.30 8.22 -21.74
N GLU A 145 -3.35 8.08 -22.65
CA GLU A 145 -3.35 7.00 -23.64
C GLU A 145 -2.29 5.95 -23.30
N PRO A 146 -2.57 4.67 -23.55
CA PRO A 146 -1.57 3.62 -23.37
C PRO A 146 -0.50 3.73 -24.45
N GLU A 147 0.75 3.47 -24.06
CA GLU A 147 1.92 3.44 -24.93
C GLU A 147 2.88 2.32 -24.51
N GLU A 148 3.96 2.11 -25.23
CA GLU A 148 4.92 1.05 -24.90
C GLU A 148 5.53 1.25 -23.49
N GLY A 149 5.30 0.28 -22.60
CA GLY A 149 5.73 0.34 -21.20
C GLY A 149 4.86 1.22 -20.31
N VAL A 150 3.72 1.71 -20.82
CA VAL A 150 2.73 2.49 -20.07
C VAL A 150 1.36 1.82 -20.14
N VAL A 151 0.78 1.57 -19.00
CA VAL A 151 -0.58 1.05 -18.85
C VAL A 151 -1.46 2.15 -18.25
N VAL A 152 -2.62 2.37 -18.83
CA VAL A 152 -3.64 3.26 -18.24
C VAL A 152 -4.65 2.42 -17.49
N ILE A 153 -5.07 2.87 -16.30
CA ILE A 153 -6.08 2.14 -15.52
C ILE A 153 -7.37 2.07 -16.35
N LYS A 154 -7.80 0.85 -16.66
CA LYS A 154 -9.02 0.59 -17.42
C LYS A 154 -10.24 1.09 -16.65
N GLU A 155 -11.28 1.54 -17.37
CA GLU A 155 -12.52 2.05 -16.74
C GLU A 155 -13.20 1.03 -15.82
N GLU A 156 -13.16 -0.26 -16.15
CA GLU A 156 -13.66 -1.34 -15.30
C GLU A 156 -12.90 -1.50 -13.97
N ASN A 157 -11.70 -0.92 -13.89
CA ASN A 157 -10.83 -0.90 -12.71
C ASN A 157 -10.90 0.43 -11.93
N LYS A 158 -11.77 1.36 -12.37
CA LYS A 158 -12.15 2.59 -11.66
C LYS A 158 -13.58 2.44 -11.14
N VAL A 159 -13.75 1.84 -9.98
CA VAL A 159 -15.05 1.44 -9.46
C VAL A 159 -15.59 2.46 -8.47
N ALA A 160 -16.65 3.17 -8.84
CA ALA A 160 -17.43 3.96 -7.90
C ALA A 160 -18.33 3.02 -7.07
N CYS A 161 -18.30 3.14 -5.75
CA CYS A 161 -19.11 2.31 -4.87
C CYS A 161 -19.47 3.04 -3.57
N GLY A 162 -20.54 2.54 -2.92
CA GLY A 162 -21.12 3.17 -1.74
C GLY A 162 -22.02 4.35 -2.09
N CYS A 163 -22.47 5.04 -1.09
CA CYS A 163 -23.30 6.25 -1.20
C CYS A 163 -23.08 7.19 -0.01
N LEU A 164 -23.47 8.44 -0.18
CA LEU A 164 -23.30 9.47 0.86
C LEU A 164 -24.16 9.18 2.10
N GLU A 165 -25.35 8.61 1.91
CA GLU A 165 -26.27 8.25 3.00
C GLU A 165 -25.66 7.24 3.97
N GLU A 166 -24.80 6.36 3.47
CA GLU A 166 -24.03 5.39 4.27
C GLU A 166 -22.64 5.91 4.66
N ALA A 167 -22.32 7.15 4.31
CA ALA A 167 -21.02 7.79 4.56
C ALA A 167 -19.81 7.01 3.99
N ASN A 168 -20.00 6.31 2.87
CA ASN A 168 -19.00 5.43 2.25
C ASN A 168 -18.85 5.61 0.72
N ASP A 169 -19.35 6.71 0.14
CA ASP A 169 -19.19 7.03 -1.28
C ASP A 169 -17.71 7.22 -1.61
N ARG A 170 -17.17 6.38 -2.47
CA ARG A 170 -15.74 6.31 -2.78
C ARG A 170 -15.46 5.80 -4.18
N VAL A 171 -14.25 6.03 -4.66
CA VAL A 171 -13.75 5.49 -5.92
C VAL A 171 -12.54 4.60 -5.65
N ILE A 172 -12.62 3.36 -6.11
CA ILE A 172 -11.54 2.38 -6.05
C ILE A 172 -10.82 2.40 -7.40
N ASN A 173 -9.51 2.66 -7.39
CA ASN A 173 -8.64 2.56 -8.55
C ASN A 173 -7.72 1.36 -8.36
N LYS A 174 -7.85 0.35 -9.21
CA LYS A 174 -7.08 -0.89 -9.15
C LYS A 174 -5.87 -0.75 -10.07
N TYR A 175 -4.67 -0.69 -9.49
CA TYR A 175 -3.42 -0.46 -10.22
C TYR A 175 -2.79 -1.76 -10.68
N ILE A 176 -2.57 -2.68 -9.76
CA ILE A 176 -1.89 -3.96 -9.99
C ILE A 176 -2.83 -5.08 -9.59
N LEU A 177 -3.31 -5.82 -10.57
CA LEU A 177 -4.11 -7.05 -10.44
C LEU A 177 -4.14 -7.76 -11.79
N PRO A 178 -4.44 -9.07 -11.83
CA PRO A 178 -4.55 -9.83 -13.07
C PRO A 178 -5.51 -9.16 -14.08
N GLY A 179 -5.07 -9.07 -15.35
CA GLY A 179 -5.82 -8.42 -16.42
C GLY A 179 -5.64 -6.90 -16.51
N GLN A 180 -5.05 -6.23 -15.51
CA GLN A 180 -4.61 -4.84 -15.56
C GLN A 180 -3.08 -4.76 -15.69
N VAL A 181 -2.37 -5.28 -14.70
CA VAL A 181 -0.91 -5.43 -14.66
C VAL A 181 -0.60 -6.77 -14.01
N GLU A 182 0.08 -7.63 -14.74
CA GLU A 182 0.47 -8.95 -14.24
C GLU A 182 1.56 -8.86 -13.18
N SER A 183 1.43 -9.64 -12.12
CA SER A 183 2.36 -9.75 -11.01
C SER A 183 2.37 -11.18 -10.45
N CYS A 184 3.29 -11.49 -9.53
CA CYS A 184 3.36 -12.83 -8.94
C CYS A 184 2.40 -13.01 -7.75
N GLN A 185 2.39 -12.04 -6.84
CA GLN A 185 1.57 -12.07 -5.63
C GLN A 185 0.98 -10.70 -5.30
N LEU A 186 1.62 -9.62 -5.76
CA LEU A 186 1.23 -8.27 -5.39
C LEU A 186 -0.09 -7.87 -6.05
N VAL A 187 -1.04 -7.46 -5.22
CA VAL A 187 -2.25 -6.76 -5.66
C VAL A 187 -2.25 -5.40 -4.99
N MET A 188 -2.40 -4.32 -5.75
CA MET A 188 -2.27 -2.97 -5.21
C MET A 188 -3.25 -1.99 -5.87
N GLY A 189 -3.81 -1.12 -5.07
CA GLY A 189 -4.67 -0.05 -5.56
C GLY A 189 -4.86 1.07 -4.56
N MET A 190 -5.68 2.02 -4.95
CA MET A 190 -5.95 3.23 -4.19
C MET A 190 -7.45 3.50 -4.15
N THR A 191 -7.96 3.81 -2.97
CA THR A 191 -9.37 4.18 -2.76
C THR A 191 -9.44 5.60 -2.20
N ALA A 192 -10.19 6.46 -2.87
CA ALA A 192 -10.44 7.84 -2.45
C ALA A 192 -11.90 7.99 -2.02
N LEU A 193 -12.11 8.41 -0.77
CA LEU A 193 -13.43 8.75 -0.25
C LEU A 193 -13.84 10.12 -0.77
N LYS A 194 -15.11 10.28 -1.14
CA LYS A 194 -15.64 11.57 -1.53
C LYS A 194 -15.99 12.43 -0.29
N PRO A 195 -16.04 13.76 -0.43
CA PRO A 195 -16.42 14.65 0.67
C PRO A 195 -17.72 14.23 1.36
N GLY A 196 -17.72 14.16 2.69
CA GLY A 196 -18.84 13.69 3.49
C GLY A 196 -18.82 12.18 3.81
N SER A 197 -18.01 11.41 3.10
CA SER A 197 -17.82 9.99 3.39
C SER A 197 -16.59 9.78 4.27
N VAL A 198 -16.70 8.88 5.25
CA VAL A 198 -15.70 8.65 6.28
C VAL A 198 -15.39 7.16 6.51
N TRP A 199 -16.23 6.24 5.97
CA TRP A 199 -16.07 4.80 6.11
C TRP A 199 -15.42 4.16 4.88
N ASN A 200 -14.44 3.30 5.09
CA ASN A 200 -13.98 2.34 4.09
C ASN A 200 -14.13 0.91 4.58
N THR A 201 -14.24 -0.03 3.65
CA THR A 201 -14.28 -1.48 3.91
C THR A 201 -15.30 -1.82 5.00
N MET A 202 -16.50 -1.28 4.83
CA MET A 202 -17.64 -1.56 5.69
C MET A 202 -18.83 -1.96 4.78
N PRO A 203 -19.43 -3.15 4.96
CA PRO A 203 -19.07 -4.19 5.93
C PRO A 203 -17.64 -4.68 5.82
N CYS A 204 -17.02 -5.02 6.96
CA CYS A 204 -15.66 -5.50 6.99
C CYS A 204 -15.56 -6.97 6.60
N HIS A 205 -14.35 -7.43 6.35
CA HIS A 205 -14.04 -8.82 6.00
C HIS A 205 -12.66 -9.23 6.54
N THR A 206 -12.38 -10.51 6.48
CA THR A 206 -11.04 -11.10 6.61
C THR A 206 -10.70 -11.84 5.31
N HIS A 207 -9.47 -12.29 5.16
CA HIS A 207 -9.08 -13.21 4.09
C HIS A 207 -7.84 -14.00 4.49
N ASP A 208 -8.04 -15.24 4.94
CA ASP A 208 -6.98 -16.12 5.45
C ASP A 208 -5.86 -16.40 4.45
N ARG A 209 -6.12 -16.25 3.13
CA ARG A 209 -5.19 -16.56 2.05
C ARG A 209 -4.18 -15.45 1.76
N ARG A 210 -4.31 -14.26 2.33
CA ARG A 210 -3.41 -13.13 2.10
C ARG A 210 -3.48 -12.10 3.22
N MET A 211 -2.40 -11.33 3.36
CA MET A 211 -2.36 -10.16 4.23
C MET A 211 -2.63 -8.88 3.44
N GLU A 212 -2.84 -7.78 4.15
CA GLU A 212 -3.01 -6.46 3.55
C GLU A 212 -2.26 -5.38 4.33
N VAL A 213 -1.82 -4.32 3.65
CA VAL A 213 -1.29 -3.10 4.27
C VAL A 213 -2.07 -1.91 3.73
N TYR A 214 -2.54 -1.03 4.63
CA TYR A 214 -3.12 0.26 4.27
C TYR A 214 -2.14 1.39 4.55
N LEU A 215 -1.98 2.31 3.61
CA LEU A 215 -1.41 3.64 3.82
C LEU A 215 -2.54 4.66 3.75
N TYR A 216 -2.73 5.46 4.80
CA TYR A 216 -3.71 6.55 4.83
C TYR A 216 -3.04 7.88 4.50
N PHE A 217 -3.63 8.67 3.59
CA PHE A 217 -3.09 9.97 3.17
C PHE A 217 -4.20 10.90 2.64
N ASP A 218 -3.84 12.06 2.09
CA ASP A 218 -4.78 13.11 1.69
C ASP A 218 -5.67 13.58 2.86
N MET A 219 -5.09 13.70 4.03
CA MET A 219 -5.77 14.19 5.23
C MET A 219 -5.14 15.47 5.73
N PRO A 220 -5.94 16.44 6.25
CA PRO A 220 -5.41 17.56 7.01
C PRO A 220 -4.64 17.07 8.26
N GLU A 221 -3.73 17.88 8.75
CA GLU A 221 -2.88 17.55 9.91
C GLU A 221 -3.71 17.23 11.18
N ASP A 222 -4.86 17.90 11.37
CA ASP A 222 -5.77 17.68 12.49
C ASP A 222 -6.71 16.47 12.33
N ALA A 223 -6.72 15.83 11.16
CA ALA A 223 -7.55 14.67 10.89
C ALA A 223 -6.91 13.37 11.36
N PHE A 224 -7.74 12.36 11.51
CA PHE A 224 -7.34 10.99 11.83
C PHE A 224 -8.31 9.97 11.25
N VAL A 225 -7.85 8.71 11.18
CA VAL A 225 -8.67 7.55 10.90
C VAL A 225 -8.56 6.56 12.06
N MET A 226 -9.69 6.07 12.56
CA MET A 226 -9.74 4.86 13.39
C MET A 226 -9.63 3.67 12.45
N HIS A 227 -8.47 3.03 12.43
CA HIS A 227 -8.31 1.76 11.73
C HIS A 227 -8.74 0.63 12.64
N TYR A 228 -9.80 -0.07 12.27
CA TYR A 228 -10.30 -1.21 13.01
C TYR A 228 -9.58 -2.47 12.55
N MET A 229 -9.12 -3.26 13.51
CA MET A 229 -8.38 -4.50 13.33
C MET A 229 -8.79 -5.53 14.38
N GLY A 230 -8.18 -6.71 14.34
CA GLY A 230 -8.44 -7.81 15.26
C GLY A 230 -9.34 -8.88 14.65
N GLU A 231 -9.58 -9.95 15.40
CA GLU A 231 -10.60 -10.94 15.05
C GLU A 231 -11.98 -10.29 15.11
N PRO A 232 -12.96 -10.70 14.29
CA PRO A 232 -14.31 -10.08 14.29
C PRO A 232 -14.99 -10.02 15.67
N ALA A 233 -14.77 -11.03 16.50
CA ALA A 233 -15.32 -11.10 17.85
C ALA A 233 -14.44 -10.44 18.94
N GLU A 234 -13.31 -9.83 18.57
CA GLU A 234 -12.34 -9.21 19.48
C GLU A 234 -11.67 -8.03 18.79
N THR A 235 -12.48 -7.02 18.41
CA THR A 235 -12.00 -5.88 17.65
C THR A 235 -11.11 -4.95 18.45
N ARG A 236 -10.14 -4.35 17.77
CA ARG A 236 -9.22 -3.33 18.26
C ARG A 236 -9.22 -2.15 17.28
N HIS A 237 -8.58 -1.07 17.68
CA HIS A 237 -8.34 0.04 16.75
C HIS A 237 -6.95 0.65 16.95
N ILE A 238 -6.45 1.25 15.88
CA ILE A 238 -5.26 2.07 15.87
C ILE A 238 -5.63 3.43 15.29
N VAL A 239 -5.28 4.51 15.99
CA VAL A 239 -5.46 5.87 15.47
C VAL A 239 -4.35 6.14 14.47
N MET A 240 -4.75 6.35 13.21
CA MET A 240 -3.86 6.65 12.08
C MET A 240 -3.82 8.15 11.80
N ARG A 241 -2.66 8.65 11.42
CA ARG A 241 -2.45 10.01 10.94
C ARG A 241 -2.11 10.02 9.45
N ASN A 242 -2.02 11.22 8.90
CA ASN A 242 -1.62 11.38 7.50
C ASN A 242 -0.26 10.73 7.24
N GLU A 243 -0.15 10.00 6.13
CA GLU A 243 1.07 9.32 5.69
C GLU A 243 1.57 8.20 6.64
N GLU A 244 0.67 7.60 7.41
CA GLU A 244 0.94 6.42 8.22
C GLU A 244 0.36 5.16 7.59
N ALA A 245 1.08 4.03 7.72
CA ALA A 245 0.63 2.74 7.23
C ALA A 245 0.35 1.77 8.38
N VAL A 246 -0.48 0.76 8.11
CA VAL A 246 -0.83 -0.27 9.07
C VAL A 246 -0.82 -1.65 8.42
N ILE A 247 -0.22 -2.61 9.09
CA ILE A 247 -0.17 -4.03 8.69
C ILE A 247 -1.43 -4.72 9.18
N SER A 248 -2.18 -5.33 8.26
CA SER A 248 -3.37 -6.15 8.56
C SER A 248 -3.06 -7.62 8.27
N PRO A 249 -2.85 -8.45 9.32
CA PRO A 249 -2.70 -9.89 9.15
C PRO A 249 -3.96 -10.53 8.53
N SER A 250 -3.82 -11.69 7.91
CA SER A 250 -4.90 -12.42 7.24
C SER A 250 -6.12 -12.68 8.15
N TRP A 251 -5.90 -12.95 9.43
CA TRP A 251 -6.93 -13.20 10.43
C TRP A 251 -7.67 -11.93 10.92
N SER A 252 -7.14 -10.75 10.58
CA SER A 252 -7.66 -9.48 11.08
C SER A 252 -8.65 -8.87 10.09
N ILE A 253 -9.75 -8.32 10.61
CA ILE A 253 -10.51 -7.33 9.84
C ILE A 253 -9.61 -6.12 9.56
N HIS A 254 -9.94 -5.37 8.52
CA HIS A 254 -9.30 -4.12 8.17
C HIS A 254 -10.36 -3.17 7.62
N SER A 255 -10.69 -2.17 8.41
CA SER A 255 -11.72 -1.19 8.12
C SER A 255 -11.29 0.16 8.69
N GLY A 256 -11.87 1.25 8.25
CA GLY A 256 -11.50 2.56 8.77
C GLY A 256 -12.67 3.55 8.82
N CYS A 257 -12.67 4.37 9.87
CA CYS A 257 -13.57 5.51 9.99
C CYS A 257 -12.78 6.79 10.29
N GLY A 258 -12.81 7.74 9.37
CA GLY A 258 -12.09 9.00 9.50
C GLY A 258 -12.90 10.10 10.18
N SER A 259 -12.20 11.08 10.74
CA SER A 259 -12.80 12.35 11.16
C SER A 259 -13.20 13.22 9.97
N ARG A 260 -12.66 12.95 8.78
CA ARG A 260 -12.94 13.57 7.48
C ARG A 260 -12.72 12.55 6.37
N ALA A 261 -13.09 12.89 5.13
CA ALA A 261 -12.73 12.08 3.96
C ALA A 261 -11.20 12.00 3.80
N TYR A 262 -10.73 10.88 3.29
CA TYR A 262 -9.31 10.55 3.11
C TYR A 262 -9.12 9.64 1.89
N THR A 263 -7.89 9.48 1.51
CA THR A 263 -7.48 8.47 0.52
C THR A 263 -6.64 7.40 1.22
N PHE A 264 -6.72 6.16 0.76
CA PHE A 264 -5.81 5.13 1.22
C PHE A 264 -5.33 4.24 0.07
N ILE A 265 -4.08 3.80 0.18
CA ILE A 265 -3.52 2.76 -0.68
C ILE A 265 -3.64 1.45 0.07
N TRP A 266 -4.06 0.42 -0.63
CA TRP A 266 -4.08 -0.95 -0.17
C TRP A 266 -3.12 -1.79 -1.02
N GLY A 267 -2.34 -2.61 -0.33
CA GLY A 267 -1.41 -3.55 -0.92
C GLY A 267 -1.57 -4.91 -0.28
N MET A 268 -1.80 -5.94 -1.08
CA MET A 268 -2.03 -7.31 -0.64
C MET A 268 -1.00 -8.25 -1.24
N CYS A 269 -0.67 -9.31 -0.51
CA CYS A 269 0.06 -10.46 -1.03
C CYS A 269 -0.30 -11.72 -0.25
N GLY A 270 -0.12 -12.87 -0.88
CA GLY A 270 -0.40 -14.17 -0.29
C GLY A 270 -0.58 -15.25 -1.35
N GLU A 271 -1.50 -16.16 -1.10
CA GLU A 271 -1.71 -17.34 -1.92
C GLU A 271 -2.36 -17.05 -3.26
N ASN A 272 -3.23 -16.02 -3.35
CA ASN A 272 -3.93 -15.65 -4.58
C ASN A 272 -3.99 -14.14 -4.82
N GLN A 273 -4.44 -13.75 -6.03
CA GLN A 273 -4.61 -12.37 -6.46
C GLN A 273 -6.07 -12.02 -6.79
N GLU A 274 -7.02 -12.83 -6.35
CA GLU A 274 -8.44 -12.61 -6.59
C GLU A 274 -8.94 -11.44 -5.74
N PHE A 275 -9.25 -10.31 -6.36
CA PHE A 275 -9.72 -9.11 -5.64
C PHE A 275 -10.94 -9.37 -4.76
N THR A 276 -11.82 -10.29 -5.18
CA THR A 276 -13.06 -10.64 -4.47
C THR A 276 -12.90 -11.79 -3.47
N ASP A 277 -11.69 -12.28 -3.21
CA ASP A 277 -11.43 -13.27 -2.16
C ASP A 277 -11.54 -12.60 -0.79
N MET A 278 -12.76 -12.51 -0.28
CA MET A 278 -13.11 -11.85 0.97
C MET A 278 -14.08 -12.70 1.77
N ASP A 279 -13.74 -12.98 3.03
CA ASP A 279 -14.62 -13.64 4.00
C ASP A 279 -15.40 -12.54 4.75
N GLY A 280 -16.60 -12.23 4.22
CA GLY A 280 -17.45 -11.16 4.77
C GLY A 280 -17.88 -11.41 6.21
N VAL A 281 -17.82 -10.38 7.04
CA VAL A 281 -18.25 -10.42 8.43
C VAL A 281 -19.62 -9.72 8.56
N ASP A 282 -20.61 -10.39 9.16
CA ASP A 282 -21.88 -9.76 9.46
C ASP A 282 -21.68 -8.70 10.56
N ASN A 283 -22.22 -7.51 10.38
CA ASN A 283 -22.08 -6.42 11.35
C ASN A 283 -22.60 -6.79 12.75
N ARG A 284 -23.49 -7.78 12.86
CA ARG A 284 -24.01 -8.29 14.14
C ARG A 284 -23.01 -9.16 14.90
N ASP A 285 -21.99 -9.66 14.22
CA ASP A 285 -20.96 -10.54 14.78
C ASP A 285 -19.73 -9.76 15.28
N LEU A 286 -19.65 -8.46 14.95
CA LEU A 286 -18.59 -7.58 15.44
C LEU A 286 -18.73 -7.28 16.94
N ARG A 287 -17.60 -7.38 17.67
CA ARG A 287 -17.53 -7.10 19.11
C ARG A 287 -16.26 -6.37 19.50
#